data_e1bf89c8e1da44f08ecf24e3fd5382e1
#
_entry.id   e1bf89c8e1da44f08ecf24e3fd5382e1
#
_cell.length_a   1.000
_cell.length_b   1.000
_cell.length_c   1.000
_cell.angle_alpha   90.00
_cell.angle_beta   90.00
_cell.angle_gamma   90.00
#
_symmetry.space_group_name_H-M   'P 1'
#
loop_
_entity.id
_entity.type
_entity.pdbx_description
1 polymer ?
#
loop_
_entity_poly.entity_id
_entity_poly.type
_entity_poly.pdbx_seq_one_letter_code
_entity_poly.pdbx_strand_id
1 'polypeptide(L)'
;MAEQKIVPEPRAADDDIVSREDDAVSREDAVSPEDAVPLLELAGVRAGYGAIEVLHGVDLALRPGSLLALLGPNGGGKSTTMRVCAGLHPVTGGELRFAGRKVNGISAQDAARLGVCSIPEGRGIFPNLTVRENLWAATGTGARLEDLEEKAYARFPVLGERRRQLAGSLSGGEQQMLALSRALGTDPAVLLLDELSMGLAPMIVTRMYETVAELVEGGLSVLVAEQFARAVLPIAETAALMLHGRVAAAGPPEEIEDRLSSDYLGG
;
A
#
# COMPACT_ATOMS: atom_id res chain seq x y z
N MET A 1 58.01 -42.32 -3.76
CA MET A 1 58.01 -41.85 -2.40
C MET A 1 56.63 -41.20 -2.16
N ALA A 2 55.78 -41.96 -1.53
CA ALA A 2 54.41 -41.55 -1.26
C ALA A 2 54.28 -41.19 0.24
N GLU A 3 53.93 -39.94 0.55
CA GLU A 3 53.65 -39.52 1.91
C GLU A 3 52.20 -39.89 2.28
N GLN A 4 52.07 -40.73 3.29
CA GLN A 4 50.84 -41.12 3.92
C GLN A 4 50.32 -39.98 4.82
N LYS A 5 49.12 -39.49 4.54
CA LYS A 5 48.35 -38.63 5.44
C LYS A 5 47.74 -39.46 6.54
N ILE A 6 48.12 -39.20 7.77
CA ILE A 6 47.55 -39.77 9.01
C ILE A 6 46.24 -39.09 9.31
N VAL A 7 45.14 -39.90 9.43
CA VAL A 7 43.82 -39.47 9.89
C VAL A 7 43.75 -39.76 11.39
N PRO A 8 43.42 -38.83 12.27
CA PRO A 8 43.17 -39.13 13.69
C PRO A 8 41.79 -39.70 13.93
N GLU A 9 41.71 -40.73 14.79
CA GLU A 9 40.50 -41.36 15.26
C GLU A 9 39.66 -40.45 16.19
N PRO A 10 38.32 -40.62 16.24
CA PRO A 10 37.43 -39.86 17.08
C PRO A 10 37.49 -40.36 18.54
N ARG A 11 37.67 -39.45 19.51
CA ARG A 11 37.52 -39.70 20.93
C ARG A 11 36.08 -39.86 21.33
N ALA A 12 35.85 -40.85 22.19
CA ALA A 12 34.56 -41.18 22.78
C ALA A 12 33.92 -40.02 23.58
N ALA A 13 32.62 -39.94 23.48
CA ALA A 13 31.75 -39.00 24.16
C ALA A 13 31.63 -39.39 25.66
N ASP A 14 31.79 -38.43 26.55
CA ASP A 14 31.31 -38.48 27.92
C ASP A 14 29.85 -37.98 27.93
N ASP A 15 28.96 -38.85 28.41
CA ASP A 15 27.56 -38.54 28.71
C ASP A 15 27.46 -37.66 29.95
N ASP A 16 27.25 -36.35 29.77
CA ASP A 16 26.69 -35.48 30.81
C ASP A 16 25.30 -35.01 30.38
N ILE A 17 24.29 -35.70 30.93
CA ILE A 17 22.90 -35.33 30.90
C ILE A 17 22.72 -34.07 31.75
N VAL A 18 22.75 -32.89 31.14
CA VAL A 18 22.24 -31.67 31.73
C VAL A 18 20.82 -31.44 31.22
N SER A 19 19.86 -31.75 32.09
CA SER A 19 18.46 -31.37 31.97
C SER A 19 18.38 -29.85 31.80
N ARG A 20 18.10 -29.39 30.59
CA ARG A 20 17.66 -28.03 30.31
C ARG A 20 16.17 -27.96 30.61
N GLU A 21 15.85 -27.30 31.69
CA GLU A 21 14.52 -26.81 32.00
C GLU A 21 14.02 -25.98 30.80
N ASP A 22 12.78 -26.27 30.41
CA ASP A 22 12.02 -25.51 29.40
C ASP A 22 11.94 -24.04 29.83
N ASP A 23 12.78 -23.18 29.26
CA ASP A 23 12.54 -21.76 29.21
C ASP A 23 11.31 -21.53 28.34
N ALA A 24 10.15 -21.56 28.98
CA ALA A 24 8.91 -21.03 28.45
C ALA A 24 9.14 -19.53 28.21
N VAL A 25 9.52 -19.18 26.98
CA VAL A 25 9.53 -17.79 26.52
C VAL A 25 8.12 -17.27 26.70
N SER A 26 7.97 -16.43 27.71
CA SER A 26 6.74 -15.75 28.08
C SER A 26 6.20 -15.02 26.86
N ARG A 27 4.98 -15.36 26.43
CA ARG A 27 4.22 -14.69 25.35
C ARG A 27 3.70 -13.30 25.77
N GLU A 28 4.39 -12.59 26.64
CA GLU A 28 3.92 -11.34 27.28
C GLU A 28 4.44 -10.05 26.62
N ASP A 29 5.24 -10.11 25.56
CA ASP A 29 5.70 -8.91 24.85
C ASP A 29 5.04 -8.74 23.46
N ALA A 30 3.79 -9.16 23.27
CA ALA A 30 3.02 -8.76 22.12
C ALA A 30 2.64 -7.28 22.30
N VAL A 31 3.40 -6.38 21.65
CA VAL A 31 3.07 -4.95 21.52
C VAL A 31 1.61 -4.88 21.05
N SER A 32 0.78 -4.13 21.81
CA SER A 32 -0.62 -3.99 21.41
C SER A 32 -0.70 -3.42 19.99
N PRO A 33 -1.66 -3.79 19.17
CA PRO A 33 -1.79 -3.25 17.81
C PRO A 33 -1.83 -1.72 17.78
N GLU A 34 -2.23 -1.09 18.87
CA GLU A 34 -2.28 0.37 19.04
C GLU A 34 -0.90 1.01 19.24
N ASP A 35 0.06 0.27 19.80
CA ASP A 35 1.43 0.76 20.09
C ASP A 35 2.43 0.45 18.97
N ALA A 36 2.00 -0.23 17.90
CA ALA A 36 2.86 -0.55 16.78
C ALA A 36 3.30 0.72 16.03
N VAL A 37 4.61 0.82 15.73
CA VAL A 37 5.15 1.94 14.93
C VAL A 37 4.45 1.96 13.57
N PRO A 38 3.84 3.09 13.16
CA PRO A 38 3.20 3.22 11.85
C PRO A 38 4.19 2.93 10.72
N LEU A 39 3.73 2.21 9.69
CA LEU A 39 4.54 1.96 8.50
C LEU A 39 4.71 3.23 7.67
N LEU A 40 3.65 4.04 7.57
CA LEU A 40 3.67 5.35 6.94
C LEU A 40 3.01 6.36 7.88
N GLU A 41 3.70 7.47 8.17
CA GLU A 41 3.19 8.50 9.08
C GLU A 41 3.43 9.91 8.49
N LEU A 42 2.40 10.73 8.57
CA LEU A 42 2.46 12.16 8.34
C LEU A 42 2.24 12.84 9.69
N ALA A 43 3.21 13.65 10.14
CA ALA A 43 3.13 14.40 11.39
C ALA A 43 3.20 15.89 11.08
N GLY A 44 2.05 16.59 11.16
CA GLY A 44 1.91 18.01 10.89
C GLY A 44 2.33 18.40 9.46
N VAL A 45 2.13 17.53 8.47
CA VAL A 45 2.66 17.71 7.11
C VAL A 45 2.00 18.90 6.41
N ARG A 46 2.85 19.78 5.85
CA ARG A 46 2.47 20.90 4.99
C ARG A 46 3.07 20.70 3.61
N ALA A 47 2.31 21.03 2.59
CA ALA A 47 2.76 20.94 1.19
C ALA A 47 1.92 21.89 0.31
N GLY A 48 2.47 22.30 -0.83
CA GLY A 48 1.77 23.22 -1.73
C GLY A 48 2.45 23.36 -3.08
N TYR A 49 1.82 24.09 -3.98
CA TYR A 49 2.27 24.33 -5.34
C TYR A 49 2.59 25.80 -5.53
N GLY A 50 3.87 26.13 -5.68
CA GLY A 50 4.32 27.53 -5.73
C GLY A 50 3.99 28.28 -4.45
N ALA A 51 3.20 29.36 -4.53
CA ALA A 51 2.76 30.14 -3.38
C ALA A 51 1.47 29.61 -2.72
N ILE A 52 0.83 28.59 -3.29
CA ILE A 52 -0.44 28.06 -2.79
C ILE A 52 -0.16 26.84 -1.91
N GLU A 53 -0.40 26.98 -0.62
CA GLU A 53 -0.37 25.85 0.31
C GLU A 53 -1.66 25.04 0.17
N VAL A 54 -1.55 23.72 0.10
CA VAL A 54 -2.68 22.78 -0.07
C VAL A 54 -2.86 21.91 1.15
N LEU A 55 -1.77 21.46 1.78
CA LEU A 55 -1.80 20.70 3.03
C LEU A 55 -1.40 21.60 4.19
N HIS A 56 -2.24 21.68 5.22
CA HIS A 56 -2.13 22.65 6.32
C HIS A 56 -1.90 21.97 7.67
N GLY A 57 -0.90 21.09 7.77
CA GLY A 57 -0.60 20.32 8.98
C GLY A 57 -1.46 19.06 9.03
N VAL A 58 -1.16 18.10 8.16
CA VAL A 58 -1.84 16.81 8.06
C VAL A 58 -1.18 15.82 8.98
N ASP A 59 -1.99 15.19 9.83
CA ASP A 59 -1.62 14.08 10.70
C ASP A 59 -2.37 12.83 10.26
N LEU A 60 -1.63 11.78 9.83
CA LEU A 60 -2.15 10.49 9.41
C LEU A 60 -1.16 9.39 9.76
N ALA A 61 -1.67 8.22 10.13
CA ALA A 61 -0.84 7.05 10.42
C ALA A 61 -1.45 5.80 9.79
N LEU A 62 -0.69 5.12 8.93
CA LEU A 62 -1.02 3.82 8.36
C LEU A 62 -0.23 2.75 9.10
N ARG A 63 -0.93 1.81 9.72
CA ARG A 63 -0.34 0.68 10.43
C ARG A 63 0.09 -0.43 9.46
N PRO A 64 1.09 -1.26 9.83
CA PRO A 64 1.42 -2.44 9.05
C PRO A 64 0.22 -3.37 8.89
N GLY A 65 -0.01 -3.87 7.67
CA GLY A 65 -1.07 -4.82 7.36
C GLY A 65 -2.49 -4.30 7.53
N SER A 66 -2.70 -2.97 7.48
CA SER A 66 -4.01 -2.34 7.64
C SER A 66 -4.42 -1.52 6.42
N LEU A 67 -5.69 -1.12 6.37
CA LEU A 67 -6.23 -0.17 5.41
C LEU A 67 -6.66 1.12 6.10
N LEU A 68 -6.06 2.23 5.65
CA LEU A 68 -6.49 3.58 6.00
C LEU A 68 -7.26 4.21 4.84
N ALA A 69 -8.51 4.58 5.07
CA ALA A 69 -9.34 5.30 4.10
C ALA A 69 -9.24 6.82 4.31
N LEU A 70 -8.71 7.55 3.32
CA LEU A 70 -8.65 9.01 3.29
C LEU A 70 -9.82 9.54 2.45
N LEU A 71 -10.86 10.01 3.10
CA LEU A 71 -12.12 10.42 2.50
C LEU A 71 -12.22 11.93 2.39
N GLY A 72 -13.02 12.42 1.46
CA GLY A 72 -13.30 13.85 1.33
C GLY A 72 -13.62 14.28 -0.09
N PRO A 73 -14.10 15.53 -0.26
CA PRO A 73 -14.45 16.08 -1.57
C PRO A 73 -13.22 16.27 -2.48
N ASN A 74 -13.49 16.48 -3.77
CA ASN A 74 -12.45 16.89 -4.72
C ASN A 74 -11.88 18.24 -4.30
N GLY A 75 -10.55 18.39 -4.45
CA GLY A 75 -9.83 19.57 -3.95
C GLY A 75 -9.59 19.57 -2.43
N GLY A 76 -10.01 18.57 -1.68
CA GLY A 76 -9.78 18.46 -0.23
C GLY A 76 -8.32 18.28 0.18
N GLY A 77 -7.42 17.91 -0.76
CA GLY A 77 -5.99 17.68 -0.51
C GLY A 77 -5.57 16.21 -0.61
N LYS A 78 -6.49 15.26 -0.84
CA LYS A 78 -6.24 13.81 -0.89
C LYS A 78 -5.10 13.44 -1.85
N SER A 79 -5.21 13.80 -3.14
CA SER A 79 -4.19 13.46 -4.15
C SER A 79 -2.84 14.13 -3.87
N THR A 80 -2.82 15.32 -3.22
CA THR A 80 -1.57 15.94 -2.78
C THR A 80 -0.93 15.12 -1.65
N THR A 81 -1.73 14.63 -0.70
CA THR A 81 -1.28 13.73 0.36
C THR A 81 -0.69 12.45 -0.25
N MET A 82 -1.40 11.82 -1.21
CA MET A 82 -0.89 10.64 -1.91
C MET A 82 0.44 10.89 -2.62
N ARG A 83 0.59 12.05 -3.30
CA ARG A 83 1.83 12.44 -3.97
C ARG A 83 2.98 12.68 -2.98
N VAL A 84 2.70 13.26 -1.83
CA VAL A 84 3.69 13.42 -0.75
C VAL A 84 4.17 12.05 -0.27
N CYS A 85 3.24 11.13 0.03
CA CYS A 85 3.56 9.77 0.47
C CYS A 85 4.37 8.98 -0.58
N ALA A 86 4.10 9.20 -1.86
CA ALA A 86 4.81 8.57 -2.98
C ALA A 86 6.18 9.21 -3.31
N GLY A 87 6.60 10.26 -2.60
CA GLY A 87 7.82 11.01 -2.92
C GLY A 87 7.73 11.81 -4.23
N LEU A 88 6.53 12.05 -4.73
CA LEU A 88 6.24 12.80 -5.96
C LEU A 88 6.04 14.30 -5.71
N HIS A 89 5.92 14.69 -4.44
CA HIS A 89 5.72 16.09 -4.06
C HIS A 89 6.45 16.39 -2.75
N PRO A 90 7.19 17.52 -2.65
CA PRO A 90 7.99 17.81 -1.47
C PRO A 90 7.12 18.27 -0.29
N VAL A 91 7.56 17.91 0.92
CA VAL A 91 7.03 18.42 2.19
C VAL A 91 7.65 19.80 2.45
N THR A 92 6.83 20.82 2.74
CA THR A 92 7.29 22.17 3.10
C THR A 92 7.34 22.41 4.61
N GLY A 93 6.67 21.57 5.42
CA GLY A 93 6.68 21.60 6.88
C GLY A 93 6.18 20.28 7.46
N GLY A 94 6.46 20.03 8.72
CA GLY A 94 6.16 18.76 9.37
C GLY A 94 7.10 17.63 8.97
N GLU A 95 6.68 16.40 9.20
CA GLU A 95 7.50 15.22 8.95
C GLU A 95 6.71 14.11 8.25
N LEU A 96 7.30 13.57 7.17
CA LEU A 96 6.92 12.29 6.57
C LEU A 96 7.85 11.23 7.12
N ARG A 97 7.30 10.14 7.66
CA ARG A 97 8.06 9.03 8.19
C ARG A 97 7.65 7.71 7.54
N PHE A 98 8.61 6.82 7.35
CA PHE A 98 8.41 5.45 6.91
C PHE A 98 9.07 4.52 7.93
N ALA A 99 8.30 3.59 8.52
CA ALA A 99 8.73 2.71 9.61
C ALA A 99 9.47 3.49 10.72
N GLY A 100 8.89 4.61 11.18
CA GLY A 100 9.42 5.50 12.19
C GLY A 100 10.59 6.40 11.77
N ARG A 101 11.16 6.22 10.57
CA ARG A 101 12.29 7.02 10.06
C ARG A 101 11.78 8.19 9.26
N LYS A 102 12.27 9.40 9.54
CA LYS A 102 11.99 10.61 8.78
C LYS A 102 12.56 10.50 7.36
N VAL A 103 11.71 10.73 6.36
CA VAL A 103 12.03 10.62 4.93
C VAL A 103 11.62 11.86 4.14
N ASN A 104 11.58 13.05 4.77
CA ASN A 104 11.25 14.30 4.08
C ASN A 104 12.15 14.50 2.85
N GLY A 105 11.56 14.89 1.72
CA GLY A 105 12.30 15.12 0.48
C GLY A 105 12.76 13.85 -0.23
N ILE A 106 12.27 12.67 0.20
CA ILE A 106 12.52 11.40 -0.51
C ILE A 106 12.10 11.53 -1.98
N SER A 107 12.91 10.98 -2.88
CA SER A 107 12.52 10.88 -4.29
C SER A 107 11.52 9.73 -4.50
N ALA A 108 10.71 9.82 -5.57
CA ALA A 108 9.79 8.73 -5.92
C ALA A 108 10.52 7.39 -6.15
N GLN A 109 11.75 7.44 -6.66
CA GLN A 109 12.58 6.24 -6.85
C GLN A 109 12.99 5.62 -5.51
N ASP A 110 13.36 6.44 -4.53
CA ASP A 110 13.74 5.93 -3.21
C ASP A 110 12.52 5.50 -2.40
N ALA A 111 11.37 6.18 -2.55
CA ALA A 111 10.09 5.72 -1.99
C ALA A 111 9.71 4.33 -2.53
N ALA A 112 9.86 4.11 -3.85
CA ALA A 112 9.64 2.80 -4.46
C ALA A 112 10.61 1.73 -3.91
N ARG A 113 11.88 2.07 -3.62
CA ARG A 113 12.85 1.15 -2.99
C ARG A 113 12.49 0.81 -1.54
N LEU A 114 11.80 1.71 -0.84
CA LEU A 114 11.22 1.42 0.48
C LEU A 114 9.93 0.59 0.40
N GLY A 115 9.48 0.23 -0.81
CA GLY A 115 8.27 -0.56 -1.02
C GLY A 115 6.99 0.27 -1.12
N VAL A 116 7.06 1.59 -1.33
CA VAL A 116 5.87 2.42 -1.59
C VAL A 116 5.53 2.35 -3.07
N CYS A 117 4.35 1.80 -3.39
CA CYS A 117 3.82 1.78 -4.75
C CYS A 117 2.53 2.60 -4.82
N SER A 118 2.37 3.40 -5.87
CA SER A 118 1.20 4.26 -6.05
C SER A 118 0.49 3.97 -7.37
N ILE A 119 -0.83 3.81 -7.29
CA ILE A 119 -1.73 3.85 -8.44
C ILE A 119 -2.42 5.22 -8.41
N PRO A 120 -2.01 6.16 -9.29
CA PRO A 120 -2.59 7.50 -9.34
C PRO A 120 -3.97 7.45 -9.98
N GLU A 121 -4.73 8.51 -9.79
CA GLU A 121 -5.91 8.81 -10.60
C GLU A 121 -5.57 8.68 -12.09
N GLY A 122 -6.45 8.05 -12.90
CA GLY A 122 -6.20 7.78 -14.32
C GLY A 122 -5.48 6.46 -14.59
N ARG A 123 -5.39 5.57 -13.58
CA ARG A 123 -5.07 4.13 -13.67
C ARG A 123 -3.60 3.73 -13.82
N GLY A 124 -2.67 4.63 -14.11
CA GLY A 124 -1.23 4.34 -14.16
C GLY A 124 -0.80 3.21 -15.11
N ILE A 125 -1.53 2.99 -16.21
CA ILE A 125 -1.18 2.02 -17.26
C ILE A 125 -0.50 2.71 -18.46
N PHE A 126 0.16 1.93 -19.30
CA PHE A 126 0.67 2.38 -20.60
C PHE A 126 -0.33 1.99 -21.69
N PRO A 127 -1.19 2.92 -22.18
CA PRO A 127 -2.31 2.59 -23.05
C PRO A 127 -1.89 2.03 -24.41
N ASN A 128 -0.71 2.41 -24.90
CA ASN A 128 -0.14 1.98 -26.17
C ASN A 128 0.63 0.65 -26.11
N LEU A 129 0.77 0.08 -24.92
CA LEU A 129 1.33 -1.24 -24.69
C LEU A 129 0.22 -2.26 -24.51
N THR A 130 0.47 -3.51 -24.86
CA THR A 130 -0.42 -4.63 -24.56
C THR A 130 -0.50 -4.89 -23.06
N VAL A 131 -1.48 -5.68 -22.63
CA VAL A 131 -1.57 -6.16 -21.23
C VAL A 131 -0.26 -6.80 -20.79
N ARG A 132 0.29 -7.70 -21.62
CA ARG A 132 1.56 -8.38 -21.33
C ARG A 132 2.75 -7.43 -21.20
N GLU A 133 2.85 -6.46 -22.12
CA GLU A 133 3.93 -5.45 -22.07
C GLU A 133 3.79 -4.50 -20.89
N ASN A 134 2.56 -4.21 -20.45
CA ASN A 134 2.31 -3.49 -19.21
C ASN A 134 2.84 -4.25 -17.98
N LEU A 135 2.62 -5.56 -17.91
CA LEU A 135 3.19 -6.41 -16.85
C LEU A 135 4.72 -6.48 -16.95
N TRP A 136 5.24 -6.64 -18.18
CA TRP A 136 6.69 -6.61 -18.41
C TRP A 136 7.35 -5.32 -17.91
N ALA A 137 6.70 -4.17 -18.11
CA ALA A 137 7.22 -2.90 -17.61
C ALA A 137 7.37 -2.84 -16.06
N ALA A 138 6.70 -3.72 -15.32
CA ALA A 138 6.83 -3.85 -13.88
C ALA A 138 7.99 -4.76 -13.45
N THR A 139 8.65 -5.49 -14.37
CA THR A 139 9.79 -6.38 -14.05
C THR A 139 11.08 -5.64 -13.69
N GLY A 140 11.12 -4.33 -13.87
CA GLY A 140 12.28 -3.48 -13.52
C GLY A 140 12.71 -3.55 -12.03
N THR A 141 11.89 -4.17 -11.18
CA THR A 141 12.18 -4.46 -9.76
C THR A 141 12.89 -5.80 -9.53
N GLY A 142 13.17 -6.59 -10.60
CA GLY A 142 13.81 -7.90 -10.51
C GLY A 142 12.86 -9.09 -10.55
N ALA A 143 11.55 -8.86 -10.59
CA ALA A 143 10.55 -9.93 -10.75
C ALA A 143 10.60 -10.53 -12.17
N ARG A 144 10.37 -11.84 -12.29
CA ARG A 144 10.27 -12.51 -13.59
C ARG A 144 8.89 -12.24 -14.20
N LEU A 145 8.85 -12.02 -15.52
CA LEU A 145 7.59 -11.76 -16.22
C LEU A 145 6.59 -12.92 -16.06
N GLU A 146 7.07 -14.15 -16.15
CA GLU A 146 6.24 -15.36 -16.03
C GLU A 146 5.52 -15.41 -14.67
N ASP A 147 6.22 -15.06 -13.58
CA ASP A 147 5.66 -15.04 -12.22
C ASP A 147 4.61 -13.92 -12.07
N LEU A 148 4.83 -12.76 -12.72
CA LEU A 148 3.88 -11.67 -12.74
C LEU A 148 2.63 -12.03 -13.57
N GLU A 149 2.80 -12.66 -14.73
CA GLU A 149 1.70 -13.12 -15.57
C GLU A 149 0.85 -14.16 -14.82
N GLU A 150 1.48 -15.15 -14.17
CA GLU A 150 0.78 -16.16 -13.39
C GLU A 150 -0.08 -15.55 -12.29
N LYS A 151 0.49 -14.67 -11.44
CA LYS A 151 -0.21 -14.00 -10.36
C LYS A 151 -1.34 -13.08 -10.88
N ALA A 152 -1.06 -12.30 -11.92
CA ALA A 152 -2.04 -11.37 -12.50
C ALA A 152 -3.22 -12.11 -13.13
N TYR A 153 -2.96 -13.20 -13.87
CA TYR A 153 -4.01 -13.95 -14.58
C TYR A 153 -4.78 -14.87 -13.64
N ALA A 154 -4.16 -15.38 -12.57
CA ALA A 154 -4.87 -16.10 -11.52
C ALA A 154 -5.87 -15.19 -10.80
N ARG A 155 -5.48 -13.94 -10.50
CA ARG A 155 -6.36 -12.96 -9.83
C ARG A 155 -7.40 -12.37 -10.76
N PHE A 156 -7.01 -12.04 -11.98
CA PHE A 156 -7.87 -11.45 -13.01
C PHE A 156 -7.78 -12.22 -14.33
N PRO A 157 -8.53 -13.34 -14.49
CA PRO A 157 -8.45 -14.20 -15.67
C PRO A 157 -8.67 -13.46 -16.99
N VAL A 158 -9.51 -12.43 -17.01
CA VAL A 158 -9.77 -11.57 -18.16
C VAL A 158 -8.50 -10.92 -18.73
N LEU A 159 -7.50 -10.64 -17.90
CA LEU A 159 -6.22 -10.09 -18.38
C LEU A 159 -5.42 -11.14 -19.17
N GLY A 160 -5.49 -12.41 -18.75
CA GLY A 160 -4.88 -13.53 -19.46
C GLY A 160 -5.50 -13.78 -20.84
N GLU A 161 -6.84 -13.72 -20.92
CA GLU A 161 -7.57 -13.82 -22.19
C GLU A 161 -7.19 -12.69 -23.16
N ARG A 162 -6.92 -11.50 -22.63
CA ARG A 162 -6.62 -10.27 -23.36
C ARG A 162 -5.14 -9.89 -23.39
N ARG A 163 -4.24 -10.81 -23.05
CA ARG A 163 -2.79 -10.53 -22.88
C ARG A 163 -2.12 -9.81 -24.06
N ARG A 164 -2.63 -9.97 -25.28
CA ARG A 164 -2.12 -9.33 -26.50
C ARG A 164 -2.89 -8.06 -26.89
N GLN A 165 -3.97 -7.72 -26.17
CA GLN A 165 -4.78 -6.54 -26.45
C GLN A 165 -4.08 -5.29 -25.93
N LEU A 166 -4.18 -4.16 -26.62
CA LEU A 166 -3.69 -2.87 -26.17
C LEU A 166 -4.45 -2.44 -24.90
N ALA A 167 -3.73 -2.03 -23.87
CA ALA A 167 -4.31 -1.67 -22.59
C ALA A 167 -5.28 -0.48 -22.69
N GLY A 168 -5.03 0.46 -23.62
CA GLY A 168 -5.92 1.58 -23.87
C GLY A 168 -7.30 1.20 -24.42
N SER A 169 -7.46 -0.01 -24.99
CA SER A 169 -8.72 -0.52 -25.52
C SER A 169 -9.50 -1.40 -24.53
N LEU A 170 -8.97 -1.63 -23.35
CA LEU A 170 -9.66 -2.32 -22.27
C LEU A 170 -10.76 -1.45 -21.67
N SER A 171 -11.77 -2.07 -21.08
CA SER A 171 -12.75 -1.37 -20.24
C SER A 171 -12.06 -0.70 -19.02
N GLY A 172 -12.72 0.31 -18.44
CA GLY A 172 -12.18 1.00 -17.28
C GLY A 172 -11.82 0.08 -16.12
N GLY A 173 -12.66 -0.91 -15.83
CA GLY A 173 -12.39 -1.89 -14.77
C GLY A 173 -11.20 -2.81 -15.11
N GLU A 174 -11.07 -3.26 -16.35
CA GLU A 174 -9.93 -4.06 -16.78
C GLU A 174 -8.61 -3.27 -16.73
N GLN A 175 -8.66 -1.97 -17.02
CA GLN A 175 -7.51 -1.10 -16.87
C GLN A 175 -7.09 -0.95 -15.40
N GLN A 176 -8.05 -0.86 -14.46
CA GLN A 176 -7.75 -0.85 -13.02
C GLN A 176 -7.18 -2.19 -12.53
N MET A 177 -7.76 -3.32 -13.00
CA MET A 177 -7.21 -4.66 -12.72
C MET A 177 -5.76 -4.77 -13.19
N LEU A 178 -5.45 -4.25 -14.38
CA LEU A 178 -4.09 -4.22 -14.91
C LEU A 178 -3.16 -3.33 -14.09
N ALA A 179 -3.62 -2.14 -13.69
CA ALA A 179 -2.86 -1.22 -12.86
C ALA A 179 -2.52 -1.85 -11.49
N LEU A 180 -3.53 -2.50 -10.86
CA LEU A 180 -3.33 -3.22 -9.60
C LEU A 180 -2.35 -4.39 -9.75
N SER A 181 -2.49 -5.18 -10.83
CA SER A 181 -1.56 -6.29 -11.12
C SER A 181 -0.13 -5.82 -11.31
N ARG A 182 0.08 -4.68 -11.96
CA ARG A 182 1.41 -4.06 -12.12
C ARG A 182 1.99 -3.60 -10.79
N ALA A 183 1.17 -2.94 -9.96
CA ALA A 183 1.60 -2.47 -8.65
C ALA A 183 2.02 -3.63 -7.75
N LEU A 184 1.23 -4.70 -7.70
CA LEU A 184 1.52 -5.91 -6.92
C LEU A 184 2.76 -6.67 -7.42
N GLY A 185 3.10 -6.51 -8.70
CA GLY A 185 4.31 -7.08 -9.28
C GLY A 185 5.60 -6.53 -8.68
N THR A 186 5.55 -5.38 -8.01
CA THR A 186 6.71 -4.78 -7.32
C THR A 186 6.90 -5.27 -5.89
N ASP A 187 6.03 -6.16 -5.40
CA ASP A 187 6.00 -6.64 -4.01
C ASP A 187 6.01 -5.48 -2.99
N PRO A 188 5.01 -4.60 -3.03
CA PRO A 188 5.01 -3.39 -2.23
C PRO A 188 4.77 -3.67 -0.74
N ALA A 189 5.42 -2.88 0.14
CA ALA A 189 5.09 -2.81 1.57
C ALA A 189 3.86 -1.92 1.82
N VAL A 190 3.71 -0.86 1.00
CA VAL A 190 2.60 0.08 1.04
C VAL A 190 2.05 0.30 -0.36
N LEU A 191 0.74 0.14 -0.51
CA LEU A 191 0.01 0.46 -1.74
C LEU A 191 -0.83 1.73 -1.53
N LEU A 192 -0.60 2.72 -2.38
CA LEU A 192 -1.34 3.98 -2.39
C LEU A 192 -2.33 3.94 -3.56
N LEU A 193 -3.64 4.05 -3.29
CA LEU A 193 -4.72 4.00 -4.28
C LEU A 193 -5.45 5.35 -4.31
N ASP A 194 -5.34 6.08 -5.42
CA ASP A 194 -6.00 7.38 -5.60
C ASP A 194 -7.21 7.23 -6.53
N GLU A 195 -8.42 7.35 -5.96
CA GLU A 195 -9.72 7.29 -6.65
C GLU A 195 -9.91 6.02 -7.50
N LEU A 196 -9.72 4.84 -6.87
CA LEU A 196 -9.85 3.53 -7.53
C LEU A 196 -11.24 3.30 -8.13
N SER A 197 -12.28 3.87 -7.50
CA SER A 197 -13.69 3.68 -7.89
C SER A 197 -14.14 4.59 -9.03
N MET A 198 -13.38 5.63 -9.36
CA MET A 198 -13.82 6.67 -10.28
C MET A 198 -14.11 6.16 -11.70
N GLY A 199 -15.33 6.42 -12.19
CA GLY A 199 -15.75 6.06 -13.54
C GLY A 199 -15.97 4.56 -13.78
N LEU A 200 -16.07 3.77 -12.71
CA LEU A 200 -16.34 2.33 -12.78
C LEU A 200 -17.81 2.01 -12.47
N ALA A 201 -18.31 0.92 -13.07
CA ALA A 201 -19.61 0.38 -12.68
C ALA A 201 -19.58 -0.17 -11.24
N PRO A 202 -20.68 -0.04 -10.47
CA PRO A 202 -20.72 -0.44 -9.05
C PRO A 202 -20.22 -1.86 -8.79
N MET A 203 -20.59 -2.83 -9.62
CA MET A 203 -20.16 -4.23 -9.49
C MET A 203 -18.64 -4.38 -9.63
N ILE A 204 -18.01 -3.58 -10.50
CA ILE A 204 -16.54 -3.60 -10.67
C ILE A 204 -15.87 -2.97 -9.45
N VAL A 205 -16.43 -1.87 -8.92
CA VAL A 205 -15.93 -1.24 -7.67
C VAL A 205 -15.94 -2.25 -6.53
N THR A 206 -17.04 -2.95 -6.30
CA THR A 206 -17.15 -3.99 -5.27
C THR A 206 -16.06 -5.04 -5.42
N ARG A 207 -15.90 -5.61 -6.62
CA ARG A 207 -14.87 -6.63 -6.89
C ARG A 207 -13.45 -6.11 -6.68
N MET A 208 -13.17 -4.85 -7.04
CA MET A 208 -11.84 -4.26 -6.81
C MET A 208 -11.54 -4.13 -5.31
N TYR A 209 -12.52 -3.68 -4.50
CA TYR A 209 -12.33 -3.57 -3.05
C TYR A 209 -12.33 -4.91 -2.33
N GLU A 210 -13.07 -5.92 -2.80
CA GLU A 210 -12.90 -7.30 -2.34
C GLU A 210 -11.44 -7.78 -2.55
N THR A 211 -10.87 -7.50 -3.74
CA THR A 211 -9.46 -7.82 -4.00
C THR A 211 -8.51 -7.05 -3.07
N VAL A 212 -8.78 -5.77 -2.81
CA VAL A 212 -7.98 -4.97 -1.87
C VAL A 212 -8.07 -5.53 -0.45
N ALA A 213 -9.26 -5.96 0.00
CA ALA A 213 -9.46 -6.60 1.31
C ALA A 213 -8.62 -7.88 1.45
N GLU A 214 -8.67 -8.77 0.44
CA GLU A 214 -7.83 -9.98 0.41
C GLU A 214 -6.32 -9.67 0.52
N LEU A 215 -5.88 -8.57 -0.11
CA LEU A 215 -4.48 -8.14 -0.04
C LEU A 215 -4.10 -7.64 1.36
N VAL A 216 -4.99 -6.91 2.02
CA VAL A 216 -4.80 -6.43 3.40
C VAL A 216 -4.78 -7.61 4.38
N GLU A 217 -5.70 -8.58 4.23
CA GLU A 217 -5.69 -9.85 4.98
C GLU A 217 -4.37 -10.62 4.77
N GLY A 218 -3.78 -10.51 3.58
CA GLY A 218 -2.46 -11.04 3.25
C GLY A 218 -1.28 -10.24 3.83
N GLY A 219 -1.54 -9.17 4.60
CA GLY A 219 -0.53 -8.36 5.28
C GLY A 219 -0.07 -7.11 4.51
N LEU A 220 -0.66 -6.78 3.36
CA LEU A 220 -0.35 -5.55 2.64
C LEU A 220 -0.95 -4.34 3.35
N SER A 221 -0.16 -3.27 3.52
CA SER A 221 -0.65 -1.99 4.05
C SER A 221 -1.17 -1.12 2.92
N VAL A 222 -2.39 -0.57 3.05
CA VAL A 222 -3.04 0.17 1.97
C VAL A 222 -3.55 1.53 2.46
N LEU A 223 -3.19 2.60 1.75
CA LEU A 223 -3.80 3.92 1.90
C LEU A 223 -4.66 4.17 0.66
N VAL A 224 -5.97 4.33 0.88
CA VAL A 224 -6.94 4.61 -0.19
C VAL A 224 -7.44 6.04 -0.04
N ALA A 225 -7.32 6.85 -1.09
CA ALA A 225 -7.98 8.14 -1.19
C ALA A 225 -9.25 8.00 -2.04
N GLU A 226 -10.41 8.37 -1.48
CA GLU A 226 -11.70 8.23 -2.14
C GLU A 226 -12.63 9.42 -1.87
N GLN A 227 -13.52 9.67 -2.81
CA GLN A 227 -14.64 10.58 -2.61
C GLN A 227 -15.86 9.85 -2.05
N PHE A 228 -16.10 8.61 -2.48
CA PHE A 228 -17.27 7.82 -2.10
C PHE A 228 -16.92 6.79 -1.02
N ALA A 229 -17.32 7.07 0.21
CA ALA A 229 -16.98 6.29 1.39
C ALA A 229 -17.50 4.84 1.37
N ARG A 230 -18.71 4.62 0.82
CA ARG A 230 -19.45 3.34 0.93
C ARG A 230 -18.70 2.11 0.43
N ALA A 231 -17.79 2.28 -0.51
CA ALA A 231 -17.05 1.16 -1.08
C ALA A 231 -15.85 0.76 -0.23
N VAL A 232 -15.22 1.70 0.48
CA VAL A 232 -13.96 1.48 1.18
C VAL A 232 -14.12 1.34 2.70
N LEU A 233 -15.10 2.03 3.32
CA LEU A 233 -15.30 1.97 4.77
C LEU A 233 -15.50 0.55 5.32
N PRO A 234 -16.23 -0.38 4.66
CA PRO A 234 -16.43 -1.73 5.19
C PRO A 234 -15.15 -2.56 5.33
N ILE A 235 -14.07 -2.18 4.65
CA ILE A 235 -12.79 -2.89 4.67
C ILE A 235 -11.66 -2.08 5.33
N ALA A 236 -11.96 -0.85 5.78
CA ALA A 236 -10.99 0.01 6.43
C ALA A 236 -10.85 -0.34 7.92
N GLU A 237 -9.63 -0.33 8.45
CA GLU A 237 -9.38 -0.37 9.89
C GLU A 237 -9.55 1.04 10.49
N THR A 238 -9.11 2.04 9.75
CA THR A 238 -9.18 3.45 10.16
C THR A 238 -9.62 4.29 8.97
N ALA A 239 -10.42 5.32 9.23
CA ALA A 239 -10.81 6.31 8.24
C ALA A 239 -10.45 7.72 8.69
N ALA A 240 -10.17 8.60 7.73
CA ALA A 240 -9.89 10.01 7.97
C ALA A 240 -10.69 10.86 6.97
N LEU A 241 -11.36 11.89 7.47
CA LEU A 241 -12.07 12.88 6.66
C LEU A 241 -11.15 14.07 6.40
N MET A 242 -10.85 14.31 5.13
CA MET A 242 -10.00 15.41 4.70
C MET A 242 -10.81 16.54 4.07
N LEU A 243 -10.72 17.71 4.68
CA LEU A 243 -11.40 18.93 4.24
C LEU A 243 -10.39 20.09 4.18
N HIS A 244 -10.36 20.79 3.05
CA HIS A 244 -9.53 22.00 2.88
C HIS A 244 -8.07 21.82 3.32
N GLY A 245 -7.47 20.69 2.95
CA GLY A 245 -6.07 20.38 3.25
C GLY A 245 -5.77 20.04 4.71
N ARG A 246 -6.78 19.70 5.50
CA ARG A 246 -6.66 19.26 6.90
C ARG A 246 -7.43 17.97 7.14
N VAL A 247 -6.96 17.18 8.08
CA VAL A 247 -7.74 16.07 8.63
C VAL A 247 -8.72 16.65 9.63
N ALA A 248 -10.01 16.69 9.25
CA ALA A 248 -11.09 17.22 10.08
C ALA A 248 -11.55 16.19 11.14
N ALA A 249 -11.40 14.91 10.83
CA ALA A 249 -11.69 13.80 11.73
C ALA A 249 -10.88 12.58 11.30
N ALA A 250 -10.50 11.74 12.26
CA ALA A 250 -9.91 10.42 12.02
C ALA A 250 -10.35 9.48 13.16
N GLY A 251 -10.58 8.22 12.85
CA GLY A 251 -11.03 7.22 13.80
C GLY A 251 -11.57 5.96 13.14
N PRO A 252 -12.33 5.14 13.88
CA PRO A 252 -13.03 3.99 13.35
C PRO A 252 -13.96 4.38 12.17
N PRO A 253 -14.13 3.49 11.17
CA PRO A 253 -14.95 3.78 9.99
C PRO A 253 -16.37 4.24 10.29
N GLU A 254 -17.01 3.67 11.30
CA GLU A 254 -18.37 3.99 11.71
C GLU A 254 -18.53 5.45 12.16
N GLU A 255 -17.57 5.97 12.93
CA GLU A 255 -17.57 7.37 13.40
C GLU A 255 -17.42 8.36 12.23
N ILE A 256 -16.66 7.97 11.22
CA ILE A 256 -16.45 8.80 10.04
C ILE A 256 -17.68 8.75 9.12
N GLU A 257 -18.34 7.60 9.01
CA GLU A 257 -19.59 7.46 8.24
C GLU A 257 -20.70 8.35 8.81
N ASP A 258 -20.86 8.38 10.14
CA ASP A 258 -21.84 9.22 10.83
C ASP A 258 -21.57 10.71 10.57
N ARG A 259 -20.32 11.16 10.60
CA ARG A 259 -19.93 12.54 10.30
C ARG A 259 -20.19 12.91 8.84
N LEU A 260 -19.83 12.04 7.90
CA LEU A 260 -20.12 12.25 6.48
C LEU A 260 -21.62 12.40 6.25
N SER A 261 -22.43 11.57 6.91
CA SER A 261 -23.90 11.63 6.80
C SER A 261 -24.45 12.94 7.37
N SER A 262 -23.94 13.44 8.48
CA SER A 262 -24.38 14.70 9.09
C SER A 262 -24.00 15.92 8.26
N ASP A 263 -22.79 15.94 7.67
CA ASP A 263 -22.31 17.07 6.86
C ASP A 263 -22.97 17.13 5.48
N TYR A 264 -23.41 16.00 4.93
CA TYR A 264 -24.17 15.95 3.66
C TYR A 264 -25.70 16.14 3.80
N LEU A 265 -26.25 15.92 5.00
CA LEU A 265 -27.70 16.08 5.27
C LEU A 265 -28.04 17.39 5.98
N GLY A 266 -27.05 18.15 6.45
CA GLY A 266 -27.18 19.40 7.21
C GLY A 266 -26.98 20.68 6.40
N GLY A 267 -26.90 20.60 5.07
CA GLY A 267 -26.70 21.74 4.16
C GLY A 267 -27.94 22.09 3.34
#